data_db4aadb580d0eddc85aecb31ba8a0e6f
#
_entry.id   db4aadb580d0eddc85aecb31ba8a0e6f
#
_cell.length_a   1.000
_cell.length_b   1.000
_cell.length_c   1.000
_cell.angle_alpha   90.00
_cell.angle_beta   90.00
_cell.angle_gamma   90.00
#
_symmetry.space_group_name_H-M   'P 1'
#
loop_
_entity.id
_entity.type
_entity.pdbx_description
1 polymer ?
#
loop_
_entity_poly.entity_id
_entity_poly.type
_entity_poly.pdbx_seq_one_letter_code
_entity_poly.pdbx_strand_id
1 'polypeptide(L)'
;VPNRFFAMPSARNRVMGVLLYLHRLRGFLQWGYNFYYSSYSRSLIDPFAVTHSGYAFPSGDAFLVYPGPGGEPLTSLRAEVQSEGLTDLRALQTLEERAGREEVRRLVLGIAGMEELTFTSYPTSSDFLLALREAVFDALERLA
;
A
#
# COMPACT_ATOMS: atom_id res chain seq x y z
N VAL A 1 6.95 -5.35 8.46
CA VAL A 1 7.12 -4.47 7.29
C VAL A 1 5.87 -4.56 6.43
N PRO A 2 5.33 -3.44 5.92
CA PRO A 2 4.25 -3.44 4.94
C PRO A 2 4.63 -4.26 3.70
N ASN A 3 3.70 -5.04 3.21
CA ASN A 3 3.87 -5.81 1.98
C ASN A 3 2.48 -6.21 1.43
N ARG A 4 2.46 -6.89 0.29
CA ARG A 4 1.26 -7.25 -0.45
C ARG A 4 1.15 -8.77 -0.72
N PHE A 5 1.73 -9.60 0.15
CA PHE A 5 1.60 -11.05 0.07
C PHE A 5 0.14 -11.48 0.31
N PHE A 6 -0.26 -12.61 -0.26
CA PHE A 6 -1.61 -13.16 -0.07
C PHE A 6 -1.96 -13.38 1.40
N ALA A 7 -1.00 -13.81 2.21
CA ALA A 7 -1.19 -14.04 3.63
C ALA A 7 -1.25 -12.78 4.50
N MET A 8 -1.06 -11.59 3.90
CA MET A 8 -1.09 -10.34 4.64
C MET A 8 -2.46 -9.66 4.55
N PRO A 9 -2.99 -9.14 5.67
CA PRO A 9 -4.17 -8.27 5.65
C PRO A 9 -3.97 -7.05 4.75
N SER A 10 -5.01 -6.62 4.04
CA SER A 10 -4.98 -5.48 3.11
C SER A 10 -4.49 -4.19 3.76
N ALA A 11 -4.79 -3.96 5.03
CA ALA A 11 -4.31 -2.80 5.78
C ALA A 11 -2.77 -2.69 5.79
N ARG A 12 -2.04 -3.81 5.80
CA ARG A 12 -0.58 -3.84 5.74
C ARG A 12 0.00 -3.44 4.37
N ASN A 13 -0.79 -3.54 3.33
CA ASN A 13 -0.44 -3.01 2.01
C ASN A 13 -0.77 -1.50 1.95
N ARG A 14 -1.98 -1.11 2.35
CA ARG A 14 -2.48 0.26 2.26
C ARG A 14 -1.68 1.26 3.13
N VAL A 15 -1.25 0.85 4.33
CA VAL A 15 -0.48 1.73 5.25
C VAL A 15 0.83 2.26 4.65
N MET A 16 1.31 1.66 3.57
CA MET A 16 2.50 2.13 2.85
C MET A 16 2.40 3.62 2.50
N GLY A 17 1.24 4.09 2.03
CA GLY A 17 1.04 5.51 1.70
C GLY A 17 1.27 6.44 2.89
N VAL A 18 0.78 6.07 4.06
CA VAL A 18 0.98 6.84 5.31
C VAL A 18 2.45 6.86 5.71
N LEU A 19 3.14 5.73 5.60
CA LEU A 19 4.57 5.65 5.93
C LEU A 19 5.44 6.45 4.94
N LEU A 20 5.13 6.38 3.64
CA LEU A 20 5.80 7.22 2.63
C LEU A 20 5.65 8.71 2.96
N TYR A 21 4.46 9.15 3.38
CA TYR A 21 4.22 10.52 3.81
C TYR A 21 5.05 10.87 5.04
N LEU A 22 4.95 10.10 6.12
CA LEU A 22 5.62 10.39 7.39
C LEU A 22 7.14 10.44 7.26
N HIS A 23 7.73 9.55 6.47
CA HIS A 23 9.18 9.48 6.26
C HIS A 23 9.69 10.32 5.07
N ARG A 24 8.83 11.14 4.43
CA ARG A 24 9.17 11.99 3.28
C ARG A 24 9.79 11.22 2.12
N LEU A 25 9.36 9.98 1.92
CA LEU A 25 9.84 9.17 0.81
C LEU A 25 9.07 9.53 -0.46
N ARG A 26 9.81 9.77 -1.54
CA ARG A 26 9.23 10.15 -2.83
C ARG A 26 8.76 8.96 -3.65
N GLY A 27 9.07 7.76 -3.20
CA GLY A 27 8.69 6.53 -3.87
C GLY A 27 9.29 5.32 -3.19
N PHE A 28 8.94 4.17 -3.69
CA PHE A 28 9.50 2.88 -3.30
C PHE A 28 9.57 1.97 -4.52
N LEU A 29 10.43 0.98 -4.46
CA LEU A 29 10.51 -0.05 -5.48
C LEU A 29 9.92 -1.34 -4.94
N GLN A 30 8.95 -1.88 -5.69
CA GLN A 30 8.48 -3.24 -5.52
C GLN A 30 8.73 -3.99 -6.84
N TRP A 31 9.54 -5.01 -6.78
CA TRP A 31 10.07 -5.68 -7.97
C TRP A 31 9.01 -6.45 -8.78
N GLY A 32 8.09 -7.13 -8.10
CA GLY A 32 7.12 -8.02 -8.73
C GLY A 32 5.82 -7.31 -9.11
N TYR A 33 5.68 -6.89 -10.35
CA TYR A 33 4.42 -6.37 -10.91
C TYR A 33 3.70 -7.41 -11.75
N ASN A 34 4.40 -8.07 -12.67
CA ASN A 34 3.87 -9.05 -13.62
C ASN A 34 4.89 -10.14 -13.96
N PHE A 35 5.64 -10.58 -12.97
CA PHE A 35 6.63 -11.64 -13.16
C PHE A 35 5.96 -13.02 -13.11
N TYR A 36 5.72 -13.61 -14.30
CA TYR A 36 5.03 -14.89 -14.45
C TYR A 36 6.00 -16.01 -14.80
N TYR A 37 7.10 -16.11 -14.05
CA TYR A 37 8.11 -17.12 -14.23
C TYR A 37 8.40 -17.85 -12.91
N SER A 38 8.91 -19.07 -13.05
CA SER A 38 9.55 -19.78 -11.94
C SER A 38 10.87 -19.10 -11.56
N SER A 39 11.45 -19.53 -10.43
CA SER A 39 12.76 -19.07 -9.96
C SER A 39 13.78 -19.08 -11.11
N TYR A 40 14.60 -18.03 -11.17
CA TYR A 40 15.60 -17.79 -12.23
C TYR A 40 15.01 -17.71 -13.65
N SER A 41 13.72 -17.41 -13.80
CA SER A 41 13.02 -17.29 -15.08
C SER A 41 13.14 -18.54 -15.97
N ARG A 42 13.16 -19.73 -15.36
CA ARG A 42 13.40 -20.99 -16.08
C ARG A 42 12.21 -21.45 -16.92
N SER A 43 10.99 -21.17 -16.46
CA SER A 43 9.77 -21.57 -17.15
C SER A 43 8.64 -20.59 -16.84
N LEU A 44 7.72 -20.42 -17.77
CA LEU A 44 6.46 -19.70 -17.51
C LEU A 44 5.64 -20.47 -16.48
N ILE A 45 4.94 -19.74 -15.64
CA ILE A 45 3.93 -20.25 -14.72
C ILE A 45 2.56 -19.70 -15.08
N ASP A 46 1.52 -20.43 -14.73
CA ASP A 46 0.17 -19.89 -14.68
C ASP A 46 -0.03 -19.18 -13.33
N PRO A 47 -0.13 -17.83 -13.29
CA PRO A 47 -0.25 -17.09 -12.03
C PRO A 47 -1.59 -17.35 -11.32
N PHE A 48 -2.60 -17.91 -12.01
CA PHE A 48 -3.86 -18.32 -11.38
C PHE A 48 -3.74 -19.63 -10.59
N ALA A 49 -2.76 -20.47 -10.94
CA ALA A 49 -2.54 -21.75 -10.28
C ALA A 49 -1.28 -21.74 -9.39
N VAL A 50 -0.22 -21.05 -9.80
CA VAL A 50 1.08 -21.01 -9.11
C VAL A 50 1.40 -19.59 -8.63
N THR A 51 1.16 -19.33 -7.37
CA THR A 51 1.24 -17.98 -6.80
C THR A 51 2.60 -17.63 -6.18
N HIS A 52 3.53 -18.59 -6.09
CA HIS A 52 4.81 -18.51 -5.36
C HIS A 52 6.04 -18.75 -6.26
N SER A 53 5.87 -18.65 -7.58
CA SER A 53 6.96 -18.79 -8.56
C SER A 53 7.79 -20.07 -8.37
N GLY A 54 7.14 -21.22 -8.14
CA GLY A 54 7.82 -22.50 -7.91
C GLY A 54 8.53 -22.55 -6.54
N TYR A 55 7.91 -22.05 -5.50
CA TYR A 55 8.41 -21.94 -4.12
C TYR A 55 9.60 -20.99 -3.92
N ALA A 56 9.83 -20.10 -4.88
CA ALA A 56 10.93 -19.12 -4.80
C ALA A 56 10.61 -17.91 -3.94
N PHE A 57 9.32 -17.51 -3.89
CA PHE A 57 8.85 -16.28 -3.22
C PHE A 57 7.56 -16.54 -2.42
N PRO A 58 7.25 -15.71 -1.44
CA PRO A 58 5.94 -15.72 -0.79
C PRO A 58 4.82 -15.53 -1.82
N SER A 59 3.70 -16.21 -1.64
CA SER A 59 2.57 -16.13 -2.57
C SER A 59 2.14 -14.69 -2.81
N GLY A 60 2.06 -14.30 -4.08
CA GLY A 60 1.68 -12.98 -4.54
C GLY A 60 2.81 -11.95 -4.59
N ASP A 61 4.03 -12.27 -4.17
CA ASP A 61 5.16 -11.32 -4.23
C ASP A 61 5.57 -10.98 -5.67
N ALA A 62 5.55 -11.98 -6.56
CA ALA A 62 6.04 -11.85 -7.92
C ALA A 62 5.12 -11.07 -8.86
N PHE A 63 3.84 -10.90 -8.53
CA PHE A 63 2.90 -10.20 -9.40
C PHE A 63 1.77 -9.52 -8.63
N LEU A 64 1.30 -8.41 -9.19
CA LEU A 64 0.21 -7.60 -8.66
C LEU A 64 -0.99 -7.60 -9.60
N VAL A 65 -0.76 -7.80 -10.88
CA VAL A 65 -1.77 -7.95 -11.94
C VAL A 65 -1.70 -9.34 -12.55
N TYR A 66 -2.75 -9.74 -13.23
CA TYR A 66 -2.88 -11.04 -13.89
C TYR A 66 -2.98 -10.87 -15.41
N PRO A 67 -2.54 -11.83 -16.21
CA PRO A 67 -2.68 -11.75 -17.66
C PRO A 67 -4.13 -12.04 -18.07
N GLY A 68 -4.75 -11.13 -18.80
CA GLY A 68 -6.05 -11.34 -19.44
C GLY A 68 -5.94 -12.13 -20.74
N PRO A 69 -7.06 -12.66 -21.27
CA PRO A 69 -7.06 -13.48 -22.48
C PRO A 69 -6.53 -12.78 -23.72
N GLY A 70 -6.67 -11.47 -23.82
CA GLY A 70 -6.17 -10.64 -24.92
C GLY A 70 -4.80 -9.99 -24.64
N GLY A 71 -4.15 -10.33 -23.51
CA GLY A 71 -2.91 -9.71 -23.07
C GLY A 71 -3.08 -8.45 -22.25
N GLU A 72 -4.30 -8.00 -21.99
CA GLU A 72 -4.61 -6.91 -21.08
C GLU A 72 -4.29 -7.29 -19.62
N PRO A 73 -3.88 -6.32 -18.77
CA PRO A 73 -3.69 -6.58 -17.36
C PRO A 73 -5.05 -6.67 -16.64
N LEU A 74 -5.31 -7.77 -15.96
CA LEU A 74 -6.41 -7.88 -15.01
C LEU A 74 -5.92 -7.42 -13.65
N THR A 75 -6.61 -6.44 -13.07
CA THR A 75 -6.27 -5.92 -11.75
C THR A 75 -6.52 -6.95 -10.64
N SER A 76 -5.83 -6.82 -9.52
CA SER A 76 -6.08 -7.61 -8.32
C SER A 76 -6.58 -6.71 -7.19
N LEU A 77 -7.27 -7.30 -6.21
CA LEU A 77 -7.63 -6.58 -4.99
C LEU A 77 -6.41 -5.93 -4.32
N ARG A 78 -5.24 -6.55 -4.41
CA ARG A 78 -3.98 -5.98 -3.85
C ARG A 78 -3.52 -4.75 -4.61
N ALA A 79 -3.72 -4.68 -5.92
CA ALA A 79 -3.45 -3.50 -6.73
C ALA A 79 -4.38 -2.35 -6.36
N GLU A 80 -5.68 -2.63 -6.19
CA GLU A 80 -6.67 -1.64 -5.75
C GLU A 80 -6.33 -1.10 -4.35
N VAL A 81 -6.02 -1.97 -3.41
CA VAL A 81 -5.62 -1.58 -2.05
C VAL A 81 -4.33 -0.74 -2.04
N GLN A 82 -3.38 -1.05 -2.91
CA GLN A 82 -2.17 -0.24 -3.06
C GLN A 82 -2.49 1.14 -3.64
N SER A 83 -3.38 1.22 -4.62
CA SER A 83 -3.88 2.48 -5.18
C SER A 83 -4.57 3.34 -4.12
N GLU A 84 -5.37 2.71 -3.24
CA GLU A 84 -5.98 3.39 -2.10
C GLU A 84 -4.92 3.97 -1.14
N GLY A 85 -3.84 3.24 -0.87
CA GLY A 85 -2.73 3.76 -0.06
C GLY A 85 -2.04 4.97 -0.70
N LEU A 86 -1.88 4.98 -2.03
CA LEU A 86 -1.33 6.14 -2.75
C LEU A 86 -2.32 7.31 -2.78
N THR A 87 -3.61 7.05 -2.73
CA THR A 87 -4.64 8.08 -2.56
C THR A 87 -4.57 8.70 -1.17
N ASP A 88 -4.39 7.90 -0.12
CA ASP A 88 -4.15 8.40 1.24
C ASP A 88 -2.88 9.29 1.30
N LEU A 89 -1.79 8.89 0.63
CA LEU A 89 -0.59 9.71 0.51
C LEU A 89 -0.88 11.09 -0.09
N ARG A 90 -1.62 11.13 -1.21
CA ARG A 90 -1.97 12.41 -1.87
C ARG A 90 -2.86 13.28 -1.00
N ALA A 91 -3.84 12.69 -0.30
CA ALA A 91 -4.71 13.43 0.61
C ALA A 91 -3.92 14.05 1.77
N LEU A 92 -2.98 13.32 2.36
CA LEU A 92 -2.07 13.84 3.39
C LEU A 92 -1.19 14.98 2.87
N GLN A 93 -0.66 14.86 1.66
CA GLN A 93 0.13 15.92 1.03
C GLN A 93 -0.71 17.18 0.76
N THR A 94 -1.94 17.01 0.26
CA THR A 94 -2.87 18.13 0.04
C THR A 94 -3.23 18.82 1.35
N LEU A 95 -3.44 18.06 2.42
CA LEU A 95 -3.70 18.63 3.74
C LEU A 95 -2.47 19.36 4.29
N GLU A 96 -1.26 18.84 4.05
CA GLU A 96 -0.01 19.51 4.45
C GLU A 96 0.15 20.90 3.79
N GLU A 97 -0.22 21.02 2.51
CA GLU A 97 -0.18 22.32 1.80
C GLU A 97 -1.09 23.38 2.44
N ARG A 98 -2.16 22.98 3.11
CA ARG A 98 -3.15 23.88 3.74
C ARG A 98 -2.94 24.10 5.23
N ALA A 99 -2.62 23.02 5.96
CA ALA A 99 -2.55 23.02 7.42
C ALA A 99 -1.11 23.03 7.97
N GLY A 100 -0.13 22.74 7.10
CA GLY A 100 1.26 22.56 7.50
C GLY A 100 1.57 21.15 8.03
N ARG A 101 2.82 20.78 7.90
CA ARG A 101 3.32 19.43 8.19
C ARG A 101 3.09 18.95 9.61
N GLU A 102 3.38 19.81 10.59
CA GLU A 102 3.30 19.41 12.00
C GLU A 102 1.87 19.10 12.42
N GLU A 103 0.90 19.81 11.87
CA GLU A 103 -0.52 19.56 12.13
C GLU A 103 -0.95 18.21 11.55
N VAL A 104 -0.58 17.92 10.30
CA VAL A 104 -0.89 16.63 9.66
C VAL A 104 -0.20 15.48 10.38
N ARG A 105 1.08 15.65 10.76
CA ARG A 105 1.80 14.63 11.52
C ARG A 105 1.12 14.35 12.86
N ARG A 106 0.71 15.39 13.58
CA ARG A 106 -0.02 15.28 14.85
C ARG A 106 -1.35 14.54 14.66
N LEU A 107 -2.09 14.84 13.61
CA LEU A 107 -3.32 14.15 13.25
C LEU A 107 -3.09 12.66 13.04
N VAL A 108 -2.12 12.28 12.20
CA VAL A 108 -1.80 10.88 11.91
C VAL A 108 -1.41 10.12 13.18
N LEU A 109 -0.50 10.66 13.97
CA LEU A 109 0.00 10.01 15.18
C LEU A 109 -1.08 9.94 16.27
N GLY A 110 -1.93 10.97 16.39
CA GLY A 110 -3.05 10.98 17.31
C GLY A 110 -4.08 9.89 17.01
N ILE A 111 -4.45 9.70 15.73
CA ILE A 111 -5.37 8.62 15.32
C ILE A 111 -4.71 7.24 15.47
N ALA A 112 -3.42 7.14 15.21
CA ALA A 112 -2.68 5.90 15.43
C ALA A 112 -2.54 5.53 16.90
N GLY A 113 -2.66 6.50 17.83
CA GLY A 113 -2.38 6.30 19.25
C GLY A 113 -0.91 5.97 19.53
N MET A 114 -0.01 6.47 18.70
CA MET A 114 1.43 6.16 18.74
C MET A 114 2.25 7.44 18.63
N GLU A 115 3.40 7.46 19.30
CA GLU A 115 4.35 8.59 19.20
C GLU A 115 5.10 8.63 17.88
N GLU A 116 5.28 7.46 17.27
CA GLU A 116 5.96 7.29 15.99
C GLU A 116 5.40 6.09 15.23
N LEU A 117 5.35 6.18 13.91
CA LEU A 117 5.12 5.04 13.02
C LEU A 117 6.40 4.75 12.25
N THR A 118 6.79 3.48 12.22
CA THR A 118 7.95 3.00 11.45
C THR A 118 7.53 1.86 10.52
N PHE A 119 8.43 1.40 9.65
CA PHE A 119 8.16 0.25 8.77
C PHE A 119 8.01 -1.08 9.52
N THR A 120 8.33 -1.12 10.81
CA THR A 120 8.18 -2.30 11.66
C THR A 120 7.16 -2.13 12.78
N SER A 121 6.73 -0.88 13.05
CA SER A 121 5.78 -0.54 14.12
C SER A 121 4.74 0.43 13.57
N TYR A 122 3.53 -0.04 13.32
CA TYR A 122 2.40 0.71 12.78
C TYR A 122 1.08 -0.02 13.11
N PRO A 123 -0.07 0.68 13.13
CA PRO A 123 -1.36 0.03 13.29
C PRO A 123 -1.63 -0.97 12.16
N THR A 124 -2.04 -2.18 12.50
CA THR A 124 -2.32 -3.26 11.52
C THR A 124 -3.80 -3.41 11.21
N SER A 125 -4.68 -2.69 11.90
CA SER A 125 -6.12 -2.66 11.66
C SER A 125 -6.49 -1.75 10.49
N SER A 126 -7.51 -2.12 9.72
CA SER A 126 -8.15 -1.24 8.75
C SER A 126 -8.82 -0.04 9.39
N ASP A 127 -9.27 -0.14 10.65
CA ASP A 127 -9.98 0.93 11.36
C ASP A 127 -9.14 2.21 11.46
N PHE A 128 -7.83 2.04 11.71
CA PHE A 128 -6.90 3.18 11.68
C PHE A 128 -6.93 3.92 10.35
N LEU A 129 -6.85 3.19 9.23
CA LEU A 129 -6.79 3.78 7.90
C LEU A 129 -8.11 4.44 7.49
N LEU A 130 -9.24 3.85 7.91
CA LEU A 130 -10.56 4.43 7.67
C LEU A 130 -10.75 5.71 8.49
N ALA A 131 -10.46 5.67 9.78
CA ALA A 131 -10.53 6.83 10.65
C ALA A 131 -9.59 7.97 10.20
N LEU A 132 -8.38 7.62 9.75
CA LEU A 132 -7.44 8.60 9.23
C LEU A 132 -7.98 9.27 7.96
N ARG A 133 -8.52 8.51 7.01
CA ARG A 133 -9.09 9.07 5.77
C ARG A 133 -10.24 10.00 6.07
N GLU A 134 -11.16 9.61 6.93
CA GLU A 134 -12.29 10.44 7.37
C GLU A 134 -11.79 11.76 7.98
N ALA A 135 -10.89 11.69 8.95
CA ALA A 135 -10.33 12.88 9.60
C ALA A 135 -9.58 13.81 8.63
N VAL A 136 -8.85 13.25 7.64
CA VAL A 136 -8.16 14.05 6.61
C VAL A 136 -9.18 14.77 5.71
N PHE A 137 -10.25 14.11 5.28
CA PHE A 137 -11.27 14.71 4.44
C PHE A 137 -12.04 15.78 5.19
N ASP A 138 -12.45 15.52 6.44
CA ASP A 138 -13.09 16.52 7.30
C ASP A 138 -12.20 17.77 7.49
N ALA A 139 -10.90 17.57 7.65
CA ALA A 139 -9.96 18.68 7.77
C ALA A 139 -9.83 19.47 6.46
N LEU A 140 -9.79 18.78 5.32
CA LEU A 140 -9.76 19.43 4.00
C LEU A 140 -11.02 20.22 3.70
N GLU A 141 -12.19 19.70 4.06
CA GLU A 141 -13.47 20.39 3.89
C GLU A 141 -13.54 21.66 4.76
N ARG A 142 -13.04 21.61 6.01
CA ARG A 142 -12.99 22.80 6.88
C ARG A 142 -12.03 23.89 6.39
N LEU A 143 -11.04 23.52 5.55
CA LEU A 143 -10.02 24.43 5.03
C LEU A 143 -10.29 24.84 3.56
N ALA A 144 -11.40 24.37 2.99
CA ALA A 144 -11.80 24.72 1.62
C ALA A 144 -12.40 26.13 1.57
#